data_bc84a6c12f6adbf8d1d68e541e84ca8b
#
_entry.id   bc84a6c12f6adbf8d1d68e541e84ca8b
#
_cell.length_a   1.000
_cell.length_b   1.000
_cell.length_c   1.000
_cell.angle_alpha   90.00
_cell.angle_beta   90.00
_cell.angle_gamma   90.00
#
_symmetry.space_group_name_H-M   'P 1'
#
loop_
_entity.id
_entity.type
_entity.pdbx_description
1 polymer ?
#
loop_
_entity_poly.entity_id
_entity_poly.type
_entity_poly.pdbx_seq_one_letter_code
_entity_poly.pdbx_strand_id
1 'polypeptide(L)'
;MGNVEHLNNTLRAAVACVLGSAWLACAAAPLATEAAETAPTGTHIVPQGTMPYVGSEYLYAAPTTIDHIGRIMAPVMINGQGPFRFIVDTGASRSAISPSLAERLGLVPSIEDSLTVQGVTGADQVPSVMIDKLQAGDLLLEHRRVPVIAPHVFANADGILGVEGFDQMRITVDFVKDRIFIARERKAYMSGGWFQVPVKLRFGRLMIADAYIGKVRVKAVIDTGAERTLGNLALRTALRLDHAAQQERTETQVIGATANEEDANLIPSPMIRLGQTEITRVDVTFADLNVFRIWDLDQQPALVLGMDVLGTSKAMIFDYKRKELLIRP
;
A
#
# COMPACT_ATOMS: atom_id res chain seq x y z
N MET A 1 -18.87 4.41 47.05
CA MET A 1 -19.63 5.17 46.08
C MET A 1 -18.64 5.96 45.24
N GLY A 2 -18.54 5.70 43.95
CA GLY A 2 -17.64 6.40 43.02
C GLY A 2 -17.11 5.42 42.00
N ASN A 3 -17.93 5.11 40.98
CA ASN A 3 -17.55 4.36 39.79
C ASN A 3 -16.51 5.16 39.02
N VAL A 4 -15.36 4.56 38.73
CA VAL A 4 -14.42 5.01 37.74
C VAL A 4 -14.64 4.10 36.53
N GLU A 5 -15.34 4.62 35.52
CA GLU A 5 -15.46 4.00 34.23
C GLU A 5 -14.07 4.01 33.54
N HIS A 6 -13.50 2.82 33.39
CA HIS A 6 -12.36 2.61 32.50
C HIS A 6 -12.86 2.70 31.06
N LEU A 7 -12.60 3.83 30.41
CA LEU A 7 -12.64 3.91 28.95
C LEU A 7 -11.50 3.04 28.38
N ASN A 8 -11.85 1.84 27.96
CA ASN A 8 -10.99 1.01 27.12
C ASN A 8 -10.89 1.68 25.73
N ASN A 9 -9.85 2.47 25.52
CA ASN A 9 -9.42 2.89 24.20
C ASN A 9 -8.74 1.71 23.49
N THR A 10 -9.54 0.86 22.87
CA THR A 10 -9.03 -0.17 21.95
C THR A 10 -8.58 0.54 20.67
N LEU A 11 -7.28 0.83 20.54
CA LEU A 11 -6.68 1.27 19.29
C LEU A 11 -6.75 0.10 18.29
N ARG A 12 -7.60 0.19 17.29
CA ARG A 12 -7.68 -0.78 16.20
C ARG A 12 -6.73 -0.37 15.09
N ALA A 13 -5.70 -1.17 14.84
CA ALA A 13 -4.80 -0.99 13.70
C ALA A 13 -5.33 -1.81 12.53
N ALA A 14 -5.78 -1.15 11.46
CA ALA A 14 -6.17 -1.80 10.21
C ALA A 14 -4.97 -1.91 9.27
N VAL A 15 -4.70 -3.08 8.73
CA VAL A 15 -3.59 -3.35 7.82
C VAL A 15 -4.09 -4.01 6.53
N ALA A 16 -3.52 -3.60 5.43
CA ALA A 16 -3.88 -4.01 4.09
C ALA A 16 -3.56 -5.47 3.71
N CYS A 17 -4.19 -5.91 2.63
CA CYS A 17 -4.14 -7.27 2.13
C CYS A 17 -2.87 -7.62 1.38
N VAL A 18 -2.32 -8.79 1.65
CA VAL A 18 -1.39 -9.49 0.76
C VAL A 18 -2.16 -10.57 0.01
N LEU A 19 -2.22 -10.45 -1.30
CA LEU A 19 -2.91 -11.42 -2.16
C LEU A 19 -1.90 -12.38 -2.79
N GLY A 20 -1.92 -13.63 -2.39
CA GLY A 20 -1.00 -14.67 -2.88
C GLY A 20 -1.29 -15.08 -4.32
N SER A 21 -0.22 -15.26 -5.12
CA SER A 21 -0.29 -15.73 -6.50
C SER A 21 -0.29 -17.25 -6.58
N ALA A 22 -1.34 -17.84 -7.14
CA ALA A 22 -1.28 -19.19 -7.67
C ALA A 22 -0.60 -19.14 -9.06
N TRP A 23 0.49 -19.88 -9.25
CA TRP A 23 1.16 -20.06 -10.54
C TRP A 23 0.32 -20.98 -11.41
N LEU A 24 -0.26 -20.43 -12.49
CA LEU A 24 -0.65 -21.22 -13.66
C LEU A 24 0.20 -20.78 -14.83
N ALA A 25 1.02 -21.70 -15.32
CA ALA A 25 1.71 -21.57 -16.59
C ALA A 25 0.68 -21.61 -17.71
N CYS A 26 0.67 -20.63 -18.60
CA CYS A 26 -0.07 -20.69 -19.84
C CYS A 26 0.82 -20.27 -21.01
N ALA A 27 0.74 -21.08 -22.05
CA ALA A 27 1.54 -21.08 -23.24
C ALA A 27 1.35 -19.83 -24.11
N ALA A 28 2.38 -19.54 -24.91
CA ALA A 28 2.44 -18.46 -25.88
C ALA A 28 1.57 -18.73 -27.13
N ALA A 29 1.00 -17.66 -27.69
CA ALA A 29 0.52 -17.58 -29.07
C ALA A 29 0.67 -16.14 -29.63
N PRO A 30 0.70 -15.93 -30.96
CA PRO A 30 1.63 -14.99 -31.56
C PRO A 30 1.06 -13.61 -31.91
N LEU A 31 2.00 -12.70 -32.26
CA LEU A 31 1.90 -11.33 -32.74
C LEU A 31 0.83 -11.08 -33.83
N ALA A 32 0.07 -10.00 -33.65
CA ALA A 32 -0.65 -9.33 -34.72
C ALA A 32 -0.38 -7.82 -34.70
N THR A 33 -0.27 -7.27 -35.86
CA THR A 33 0.31 -6.03 -36.36
C THR A 33 -0.41 -4.74 -35.97
N GLU A 34 0.37 -3.65 -35.92
CA GLU A 34 -0.01 -2.25 -35.70
C GLU A 34 -1.07 -1.69 -36.62
N ALA A 35 -1.93 -0.84 -36.06
CA ALA A 35 -2.58 0.24 -36.79
C ALA A 35 -2.47 1.53 -35.96
N ALA A 36 -1.85 2.55 -36.54
CA ALA A 36 -1.66 3.87 -35.95
C ALA A 36 -2.95 4.68 -36.06
N GLU A 37 -3.41 5.25 -34.94
CA GLU A 37 -4.49 6.22 -34.93
C GLU A 37 -4.06 7.53 -34.25
N THR A 38 -4.32 8.62 -34.94
CA THR A 38 -3.87 10.00 -34.67
C THR A 38 -4.65 10.64 -33.52
N ALA A 39 -3.95 11.29 -32.59
CA ALA A 39 -4.50 12.02 -31.44
C ALA A 39 -4.89 13.47 -31.79
N PRO A 40 -5.95 14.05 -31.19
CA PRO A 40 -6.29 15.46 -31.34
C PRO A 40 -5.50 16.35 -30.37
N THR A 41 -5.00 17.46 -30.92
CA THR A 41 -4.30 18.55 -30.20
C THR A 41 -5.28 19.43 -29.45
N GLY A 42 -5.18 19.46 -28.12
CA GLY A 42 -5.87 20.42 -27.27
C GLY A 42 -4.89 21.05 -26.28
N THR A 43 -4.74 22.39 -26.40
CA THR A 43 -3.86 23.21 -25.56
C THR A 43 -4.54 23.53 -24.24
N HIS A 44 -4.07 23.00 -23.10
CA HIS A 44 -4.50 23.40 -21.76
C HIS A 44 -3.40 24.17 -21.03
N ILE A 45 -3.75 25.37 -20.55
CA ILE A 45 -2.91 26.24 -19.76
C ILE A 45 -2.85 25.71 -18.33
N VAL A 46 -1.64 25.35 -17.84
CA VAL A 46 -1.37 24.86 -16.49
C VAL A 46 -0.83 26.01 -15.63
N PRO A 47 -1.34 26.22 -14.39
CA PRO A 47 -0.76 27.20 -13.47
C PRO A 47 0.67 26.79 -13.07
N GLN A 48 1.61 27.73 -13.16
CA GLN A 48 3.00 27.52 -12.77
C GLN A 48 3.14 27.36 -11.26
N GLY A 49 3.32 26.11 -10.82
CA GLY A 49 3.77 25.75 -9.49
C GLY A 49 4.71 24.58 -9.66
N THR A 50 5.98 24.81 -9.47
CA THR A 50 7.10 23.91 -9.74
C THR A 50 7.01 22.59 -9.00
N MET A 51 6.41 21.59 -9.62
CA MET A 51 6.77 20.18 -9.41
C MET A 51 7.92 19.85 -10.36
N PRO A 52 8.90 19.01 -9.95
CA PRO A 52 10.09 18.72 -10.76
C PRO A 52 9.79 17.71 -11.88
N TYR A 53 8.72 17.93 -12.65
CA TYR A 53 8.39 17.14 -13.81
C TYR A 53 8.15 18.06 -14.99
N VAL A 54 9.13 18.14 -15.88
CA VAL A 54 9.01 18.77 -17.20
C VAL A 54 8.90 17.65 -18.23
N GLY A 55 7.70 17.22 -18.50
CA GLY A 55 7.38 16.27 -19.55
C GLY A 55 5.88 16.35 -19.80
N SER A 56 5.53 16.70 -21.03
CA SER A 56 4.16 16.90 -21.50
C SER A 56 3.24 15.71 -21.22
N GLU A 57 2.02 16.06 -20.84
CA GLU A 57 0.83 15.25 -20.57
C GLU A 57 0.68 14.77 -19.12
N TYR A 58 0.18 15.69 -18.29
CA TYR A 58 -0.47 15.37 -17.02
C TYR A 58 -1.90 14.93 -17.31
N LEU A 59 -2.11 13.63 -17.49
CA LEU A 59 -3.46 13.14 -17.76
C LEU A 59 -4.33 13.02 -16.49
N TYR A 60 -3.75 12.98 -15.27
CA TYR A 60 -4.52 12.99 -14.02
C TYR A 60 -3.70 13.48 -12.83
N ALA A 61 -3.85 14.75 -12.45
CA ALA A 61 -3.64 15.20 -11.08
C ALA A 61 -4.97 15.04 -10.36
N ALA A 62 -5.17 13.95 -9.65
CA ALA A 62 -6.32 13.83 -8.77
C ALA A 62 -5.95 14.36 -7.39
N PRO A 63 -6.84 15.11 -6.70
CA PRO A 63 -6.65 15.37 -5.29
C PRO A 63 -6.60 14.04 -4.56
N THR A 64 -5.57 13.82 -3.72
CA THR A 64 -5.57 12.75 -2.75
C THR A 64 -6.50 13.19 -1.65
N THR A 65 -7.62 12.54 -1.46
CA THR A 65 -8.27 12.61 -0.17
C THR A 65 -7.56 11.59 0.72
N ILE A 66 -6.78 12.07 1.68
CA ILE A 66 -6.33 11.23 2.79
C ILE A 66 -7.60 10.77 3.51
N ASP A 67 -7.78 9.48 3.75
CA ASP A 67 -8.88 9.03 4.58
C ASP A 67 -8.61 9.45 6.04
N HIS A 68 -9.60 9.29 6.93
CA HIS A 68 -9.45 9.66 8.34
C HIS A 68 -8.37 8.86 9.08
N ILE A 69 -7.81 7.84 8.44
CA ILE A 69 -6.72 6.98 8.93
C ILE A 69 -5.37 7.43 8.35
N GLY A 70 -5.34 8.29 7.32
CA GLY A 70 -4.13 8.81 6.70
C GLY A 70 -3.68 8.04 5.45
N ARG A 71 -4.48 7.10 4.91
CA ARG A 71 -4.15 6.32 3.70
C ARG A 71 -4.36 7.15 2.43
N ILE A 72 -3.57 6.85 1.41
CA ILE A 72 -3.56 7.56 0.13
C ILE A 72 -4.71 7.06 -0.74
N MET A 73 -5.53 7.97 -1.25
CA MET A 73 -6.67 7.65 -2.11
C MET A 73 -6.38 8.05 -3.56
N ALA A 74 -6.78 7.21 -4.51
CA ALA A 74 -6.73 7.51 -5.94
C ALA A 74 -8.10 7.30 -6.61
N PRO A 75 -8.45 8.12 -7.62
CA PRO A 75 -9.61 7.88 -8.45
C PRO A 75 -9.35 6.72 -9.41
N VAL A 76 -10.29 5.79 -9.48
CA VAL A 76 -10.23 4.62 -10.35
C VAL A 76 -11.49 4.51 -11.18
N MET A 77 -11.33 4.27 -12.47
CA MET A 77 -12.43 3.94 -13.38
C MET A 77 -12.52 2.42 -13.51
N ILE A 78 -13.72 1.86 -13.45
CA ILE A 78 -14.01 0.44 -13.68
C ILE A 78 -15.05 0.31 -14.77
N ASN A 79 -14.73 -0.41 -15.84
CA ASN A 79 -15.62 -0.63 -17.00
C ASN A 79 -16.21 0.67 -17.55
N GLY A 80 -15.41 1.76 -17.53
CA GLY A 80 -15.84 3.10 -17.97
C GLY A 80 -16.70 3.87 -16.97
N GLN A 81 -17.01 3.31 -15.81
CA GLN A 81 -17.77 3.97 -14.74
C GLN A 81 -16.83 4.50 -13.64
N GLY A 82 -17.23 5.55 -12.95
CA GLY A 82 -16.48 6.17 -11.86
C GLY A 82 -16.38 7.70 -12.01
N PRO A 83 -15.40 8.36 -11.38
CA PRO A 83 -14.31 7.78 -10.60
C PRO A 83 -14.75 7.22 -9.25
N PHE A 84 -14.23 6.03 -8.90
CA PHE A 84 -14.39 5.42 -7.59
C PHE A 84 -13.16 5.73 -6.73
N ARG A 85 -13.33 5.72 -5.40
CA ARG A 85 -12.25 6.02 -4.45
C ARG A 85 -11.53 4.74 -4.04
N PHE A 86 -10.26 4.60 -4.41
CA PHE A 86 -9.44 3.44 -4.09
C PHE A 86 -8.27 3.81 -3.19
N ILE A 87 -8.02 3.01 -2.16
CA ILE A 87 -6.80 3.09 -1.36
C ILE A 87 -5.66 2.61 -2.24
N VAL A 88 -4.61 3.42 -2.39
CA VAL A 88 -3.36 2.97 -3.03
C VAL A 88 -2.56 2.21 -2.02
N ASP A 89 -2.40 0.92 -2.24
CA ASP A 89 -1.85 -0.03 -1.28
C ASP A 89 -0.62 -0.72 -1.85
N THR A 90 0.56 -0.25 -1.42
CA THR A 90 1.83 -0.84 -1.86
C THR A 90 2.16 -2.16 -1.14
N GLY A 91 1.39 -2.52 -0.12
CA GLY A 91 1.43 -3.82 0.56
C GLY A 91 0.51 -4.87 -0.07
N ALA A 92 -0.41 -4.48 -0.97
CA ALA A 92 -1.30 -5.40 -1.67
C ALA A 92 -0.76 -5.77 -3.04
N SER A 93 -0.58 -7.07 -3.30
CA SER A 93 -0.14 -7.58 -4.61
C SER A 93 -1.21 -7.51 -5.70
N ARG A 94 -2.48 -7.35 -5.32
CA ARG A 94 -3.66 -7.26 -6.20
C ARG A 94 -4.66 -6.25 -5.70
N SER A 95 -5.41 -5.66 -6.64
CA SER A 95 -6.58 -4.83 -6.35
C SER A 95 -7.74 -5.66 -5.83
N ALA A 96 -8.59 -5.02 -5.04
CA ALA A 96 -9.80 -5.59 -4.46
C ALA A 96 -10.93 -4.58 -4.46
N ILE A 97 -12.18 -5.03 -4.45
CA ILE A 97 -13.35 -4.14 -4.37
C ILE A 97 -14.25 -4.49 -3.19
N SER A 98 -15.03 -3.51 -2.76
CA SER A 98 -16.06 -3.70 -1.74
C SER A 98 -17.30 -4.38 -2.32
N PRO A 99 -18.10 -5.09 -1.49
CA PRO A 99 -19.38 -5.64 -1.93
C PRO A 99 -20.32 -4.55 -2.47
N SER A 100 -20.34 -3.37 -1.87
CA SER A 100 -21.17 -2.25 -2.31
C SER A 100 -20.74 -1.72 -3.68
N LEU A 101 -19.44 -1.72 -4.01
CA LEU A 101 -18.99 -1.36 -5.34
C LEU A 101 -19.37 -2.43 -6.38
N ALA A 102 -19.23 -3.71 -6.04
CA ALA A 102 -19.67 -4.81 -6.92
C ALA A 102 -21.16 -4.66 -7.27
N GLU A 103 -22.01 -4.39 -6.26
CA GLU A 103 -23.46 -4.16 -6.45
C GLU A 103 -23.74 -2.94 -7.35
N ARG A 104 -23.09 -1.80 -7.08
CA ARG A 104 -23.26 -0.58 -7.90
C ARG A 104 -22.85 -0.77 -9.36
N LEU A 105 -21.90 -1.64 -9.62
CA LEU A 105 -21.42 -2.00 -10.97
C LEU A 105 -22.25 -3.10 -11.63
N GLY A 106 -23.24 -3.68 -10.92
CA GLY A 106 -24.02 -4.82 -11.41
C GLY A 106 -23.18 -6.10 -11.58
N LEU A 107 -22.07 -6.21 -10.86
CA LEU A 107 -21.20 -7.39 -10.89
C LEU A 107 -21.68 -8.41 -9.86
N VAL A 108 -21.83 -9.65 -10.28
CA VAL A 108 -22.26 -10.76 -9.39
C VAL A 108 -21.02 -11.52 -8.91
N PRO A 109 -20.70 -11.47 -7.60
CA PRO A 109 -19.58 -12.23 -7.07
C PRO A 109 -19.80 -13.75 -7.20
N SER A 110 -18.79 -14.45 -7.74
CA SER A 110 -18.80 -15.91 -7.89
C SER A 110 -18.02 -16.57 -6.74
N ILE A 111 -18.66 -17.52 -6.06
CA ILE A 111 -18.01 -18.36 -5.06
C ILE A 111 -17.22 -19.49 -5.72
N GLU A 112 -17.67 -20.00 -6.87
CA GLU A 112 -16.96 -21.02 -7.64
C GLU A 112 -15.58 -20.54 -8.12
N ASP A 113 -15.48 -19.24 -8.37
CA ASP A 113 -14.27 -18.55 -8.77
C ASP A 113 -13.57 -17.82 -7.61
N SER A 114 -13.71 -18.33 -6.39
CA SER A 114 -13.10 -17.72 -5.19
C SER A 114 -11.59 -17.54 -5.33
N LEU A 115 -11.07 -16.50 -4.71
CA LEU A 115 -9.64 -16.22 -4.62
C LEU A 115 -9.19 -16.32 -3.17
N THR A 116 -7.98 -16.88 -2.98
CA THR A 116 -7.34 -16.82 -1.65
C THR A 116 -6.78 -15.43 -1.42
N VAL A 117 -7.26 -14.78 -0.38
CA VAL A 117 -6.72 -13.51 0.13
C VAL A 117 -5.83 -13.84 1.32
N GLN A 118 -4.56 -13.47 1.22
CA GLN A 118 -3.61 -13.56 2.33
C GLN A 118 -3.58 -12.20 3.03
N GLY A 119 -4.05 -12.15 4.26
CA GLY A 119 -4.01 -10.96 5.10
C GLY A 119 -2.85 -10.99 6.09
N VAL A 120 -2.68 -9.89 6.80
CA VAL A 120 -1.66 -9.77 7.85
C VAL A 120 -1.88 -10.79 8.96
N THR A 121 -3.13 -11.05 9.31
CA THR A 121 -3.54 -11.92 10.40
C THR A 121 -3.96 -13.33 9.98
N GLY A 122 -4.00 -13.63 8.68
CA GLY A 122 -4.40 -14.96 8.20
C GLY A 122 -4.72 -15.02 6.72
N ALA A 123 -5.38 -16.08 6.29
CA ALA A 123 -5.84 -16.28 4.91
C ALA A 123 -7.33 -16.62 4.88
N ASP A 124 -8.02 -16.21 3.83
CA ASP A 124 -9.43 -16.50 3.61
C ASP A 124 -9.72 -16.73 2.13
N GLN A 125 -10.79 -17.49 1.85
CA GLN A 125 -11.35 -17.69 0.52
C GLN A 125 -12.49 -16.70 0.33
N VAL A 126 -12.34 -15.78 -0.61
CA VAL A 126 -13.34 -14.74 -0.87
C VAL A 126 -13.90 -14.84 -2.28
N PRO A 127 -15.18 -14.52 -2.49
CA PRO A 127 -15.76 -14.49 -3.82
C PRO A 127 -15.05 -13.47 -4.70
N SER A 128 -15.12 -13.65 -6.00
CA SER A 128 -14.50 -12.75 -6.97
C SER A 128 -15.46 -12.31 -8.07
N VAL A 129 -15.12 -11.21 -8.72
CA VAL A 129 -15.79 -10.69 -9.92
C VAL A 129 -14.81 -10.57 -11.07
N MET A 130 -15.30 -10.63 -12.30
CA MET A 130 -14.53 -10.30 -13.48
C MET A 130 -14.72 -8.82 -13.81
N ILE A 131 -13.63 -8.08 -13.94
CA ILE A 131 -13.58 -6.69 -14.38
C ILE A 131 -12.91 -6.65 -15.76
N ASP A 132 -13.57 -6.04 -16.75
CA ASP A 132 -13.02 -5.93 -18.08
C ASP A 132 -11.89 -4.91 -18.13
N LYS A 133 -12.08 -3.76 -17.47
CA LYS A 133 -11.12 -2.67 -17.47
C LYS A 133 -11.09 -1.95 -16.10
N LEU A 134 -9.88 -1.84 -15.52
CA LEU A 134 -9.59 -0.97 -14.37
C LEU A 134 -8.51 0.02 -14.79
N GLN A 135 -8.78 1.31 -14.59
CA GLN A 135 -7.88 2.40 -14.98
C GLN A 135 -7.62 3.36 -13.82
N ALA A 136 -6.34 3.67 -13.57
CA ALA A 136 -5.89 4.66 -12.60
C ALA A 136 -4.68 5.45 -13.17
N GLY A 137 -4.92 6.69 -13.61
CA GLY A 137 -3.90 7.43 -14.37
C GLY A 137 -3.51 6.67 -15.64
N ASP A 138 -2.19 6.47 -15.85
CA ASP A 138 -1.66 5.68 -16.98
C ASP A 138 -1.74 4.15 -16.76
N LEU A 139 -2.10 3.70 -15.56
CA LEU A 139 -2.30 2.28 -15.29
C LEU A 139 -3.58 1.80 -15.94
N LEU A 140 -3.48 0.76 -16.73
CA LEU A 140 -4.60 0.05 -17.33
C LEU A 140 -4.44 -1.46 -17.06
N LEU A 141 -5.42 -2.05 -16.40
CA LEU A 141 -5.54 -3.48 -16.18
C LEU A 141 -6.78 -3.99 -16.92
N GLU A 142 -6.61 -5.00 -17.76
CA GLU A 142 -7.69 -5.57 -18.56
C GLU A 142 -7.94 -7.01 -18.19
N HIS A 143 -9.22 -7.42 -18.23
CA HIS A 143 -9.69 -8.79 -17.97
C HIS A 143 -9.14 -9.37 -16.66
N ARG A 144 -9.43 -8.67 -15.54
CA ARG A 144 -8.95 -9.07 -14.21
C ARG A 144 -10.05 -9.67 -13.36
N ARG A 145 -9.73 -10.80 -12.76
CA ARG A 145 -10.51 -11.36 -11.68
C ARG A 145 -10.10 -10.70 -10.39
N VAL A 146 -11.02 -10.02 -9.72
CA VAL A 146 -10.79 -9.16 -8.56
C VAL A 146 -11.57 -9.71 -7.37
N PRO A 147 -10.94 -9.91 -6.20
CA PRO A 147 -11.63 -10.37 -4.99
C PRO A 147 -12.58 -9.30 -4.47
N VAL A 148 -13.71 -9.76 -3.93
CA VAL A 148 -14.66 -8.96 -3.20
C VAL A 148 -14.46 -9.24 -1.72
N ILE A 149 -13.89 -8.28 -0.98
CA ILE A 149 -13.48 -8.45 0.41
C ILE A 149 -14.36 -7.66 1.37
N ALA A 150 -14.31 -8.02 2.66
CA ALA A 150 -15.22 -7.48 3.66
C ALA A 150 -15.13 -5.95 3.81
N PRO A 151 -16.25 -5.25 4.10
CA PRO A 151 -16.31 -3.78 4.10
C PRO A 151 -15.40 -3.09 5.10
N HIS A 152 -15.08 -3.72 6.23
CA HIS A 152 -14.24 -3.13 7.29
C HIS A 152 -12.82 -2.77 6.81
N VAL A 153 -12.34 -3.40 5.74
CA VAL A 153 -11.00 -3.17 5.17
C VAL A 153 -10.90 -1.83 4.46
N PHE A 154 -12.00 -1.36 3.91
CA PHE A 154 -12.02 -0.20 3.02
C PHE A 154 -12.23 1.13 3.74
N ALA A 155 -12.65 1.12 5.01
CA ALA A 155 -13.17 2.30 5.69
C ALA A 155 -14.27 2.96 4.83
N ASN A 156 -13.99 4.09 4.16
CA ASN A 156 -14.93 4.77 3.27
C ASN A 156 -14.51 4.71 1.79
N ALA A 157 -13.58 3.81 1.45
CA ALA A 157 -13.17 3.60 0.06
C ALA A 157 -14.07 2.56 -0.63
N ASP A 158 -14.08 2.61 -1.95
CA ASP A 158 -14.78 1.65 -2.79
C ASP A 158 -13.94 0.39 -3.05
N GLY A 159 -12.59 0.51 -2.95
CA GLY A 159 -11.67 -0.59 -3.22
C GLY A 159 -10.24 -0.29 -2.80
N ILE A 160 -9.37 -1.25 -3.09
CA ILE A 160 -7.92 -1.19 -2.94
C ILE A 160 -7.29 -1.31 -4.33
N LEU A 161 -6.36 -0.42 -4.65
CA LEU A 161 -5.51 -0.49 -5.82
C LEU A 161 -4.18 -1.11 -5.40
N GLY A 162 -3.96 -2.37 -5.75
CA GLY A 162 -2.74 -3.10 -5.51
C GLY A 162 -1.66 -2.80 -6.54
N VAL A 163 -0.49 -3.45 -6.39
CA VAL A 163 0.70 -3.16 -7.20
C VAL A 163 0.78 -3.96 -8.51
N GLU A 164 -0.25 -4.73 -8.88
CA GLU A 164 -0.27 -5.41 -10.16
C GLU A 164 -0.25 -4.40 -11.32
N GLY A 165 0.58 -4.68 -12.31
CA GLY A 165 0.75 -3.81 -13.48
C GLY A 165 1.68 -2.62 -13.28
N PHE A 166 2.29 -2.46 -12.08
CA PHE A 166 3.15 -1.30 -11.80
C PHE A 166 4.59 -1.41 -12.31
N ASP A 167 4.98 -2.46 -13.03
CA ASP A 167 6.38 -2.69 -13.48
C ASP A 167 7.03 -1.50 -14.18
N GLN A 168 6.27 -0.72 -14.92
CA GLN A 168 6.74 0.45 -15.67
C GLN A 168 6.20 1.76 -15.08
N MET A 169 5.57 1.69 -13.91
CA MET A 169 4.86 2.82 -13.32
C MET A 169 5.69 3.51 -12.25
N ARG A 170 5.36 4.76 -12.06
CA ARG A 170 5.78 5.61 -10.97
C ARG A 170 4.55 6.19 -10.30
N ILE A 171 4.48 6.04 -8.96
CA ILE A 171 3.48 6.71 -8.15
C ILE A 171 4.17 7.89 -7.47
N THR A 172 3.68 9.09 -7.67
CA THR A 172 4.14 10.29 -6.97
C THR A 172 3.03 10.78 -6.05
N VAL A 173 3.34 10.93 -4.77
CA VAL A 173 2.44 11.46 -3.75
C VAL A 173 3.03 12.75 -3.20
N ASP A 174 2.29 13.84 -3.29
CA ASP A 174 2.61 15.14 -2.68
C ASP A 174 1.63 15.37 -1.53
N PHE A 175 2.05 15.10 -0.31
CA PHE A 175 1.21 15.23 0.89
C PHE A 175 0.90 16.70 1.22
N VAL A 176 1.78 17.64 0.82
CA VAL A 176 1.57 19.08 1.07
C VAL A 176 0.50 19.65 0.16
N LYS A 177 0.45 19.17 -1.09
CA LYS A 177 -0.51 19.65 -2.11
C LYS A 177 -1.72 18.75 -2.26
N ASP A 178 -1.78 17.68 -1.48
CA ASP A 178 -2.82 16.65 -1.56
C ASP A 178 -3.03 16.14 -3.00
N ARG A 179 -1.96 15.59 -3.60
CA ARG A 179 -1.97 15.13 -4.99
C ARG A 179 -1.29 13.78 -5.17
N ILE A 180 -1.90 12.94 -6.01
CA ILE A 180 -1.30 11.69 -6.47
C ILE A 180 -1.22 11.68 -8.01
N PHE A 181 -0.12 11.10 -8.52
CA PHE A 181 0.08 10.84 -9.93
C PHE A 181 0.48 9.38 -10.10
N ILE A 182 -0.25 8.64 -10.92
CA ILE A 182 0.09 7.29 -11.33
C ILE A 182 0.39 7.36 -12.82
N ALA A 183 1.66 7.32 -13.19
CA ALA A 183 2.12 7.52 -14.56
C ALA A 183 3.19 6.52 -14.96
N ARG A 184 3.35 6.28 -16.26
CA ARG A 184 4.50 5.53 -16.76
C ARG A 184 5.80 6.25 -16.41
N GLU A 185 6.80 5.50 -15.91
CA GLU A 185 8.09 6.09 -15.58
C GLU A 185 8.75 6.64 -16.83
N ARG A 186 9.09 7.92 -16.79
CA ARG A 186 9.88 8.63 -17.82
C ARG A 186 11.13 9.19 -17.15
N LYS A 187 12.23 9.32 -17.90
CA LYS A 187 13.43 9.98 -17.40
C LYS A 187 13.08 11.43 -17.01
N ALA A 188 13.01 11.70 -15.72
CA ALA A 188 12.86 13.05 -15.18
C ALA A 188 14.08 13.40 -14.34
N TYR A 189 14.61 14.60 -14.53
CA TYR A 189 15.60 15.16 -13.61
C TYR A 189 14.88 15.54 -12.32
N MET A 190 15.33 15.01 -11.20
CA MET A 190 14.83 15.39 -9.89
C MET A 190 15.58 16.65 -9.43
N SER A 191 14.85 17.70 -9.06
CA SER A 191 15.43 18.82 -8.33
C SER A 191 15.88 18.38 -6.93
N GLY A 192 16.87 19.06 -6.32
CA GLY A 192 17.41 18.66 -5.01
C GLY A 192 16.38 18.50 -3.90
N GLY A 193 16.79 17.86 -2.81
CA GLY A 193 15.95 17.66 -1.62
C GLY A 193 15.21 16.32 -1.57
N TRP A 194 15.54 15.37 -2.46
CA TRP A 194 15.04 14.01 -2.42
C TRP A 194 16.12 13.05 -1.90
N PHE A 195 15.72 12.18 -1.00
CA PHE A 195 16.55 11.07 -0.52
C PHE A 195 16.13 9.79 -1.22
N GLN A 196 17.09 9.14 -1.85
CA GLN A 196 16.89 7.90 -2.59
C GLN A 196 17.12 6.70 -1.66
N VAL A 197 16.17 5.78 -1.67
CA VAL A 197 16.23 4.50 -0.96
C VAL A 197 16.10 3.38 -2.00
N PRO A 198 17.17 2.59 -2.23
CA PRO A 198 17.08 1.41 -3.09
C PRO A 198 16.14 0.37 -2.49
N VAL A 199 15.27 -0.21 -3.31
CA VAL A 199 14.35 -1.26 -2.89
C VAL A 199 14.51 -2.53 -3.73
N LYS A 200 14.10 -3.66 -3.16
CA LYS A 200 13.92 -4.92 -3.88
C LYS A 200 12.44 -5.19 -4.03
N LEU A 201 12.02 -5.54 -5.25
CA LEU A 201 10.66 -5.99 -5.50
C LEU A 201 10.57 -7.50 -5.26
N ARG A 202 9.70 -7.92 -4.36
CA ARG A 202 9.46 -9.32 -3.99
C ARG A 202 7.97 -9.59 -3.76
N PHE A 203 7.58 -10.85 -3.68
CA PHE A 203 6.22 -11.27 -3.28
C PHE A 203 5.10 -10.57 -4.05
N GLY A 204 5.17 -10.55 -5.37
CA GLY A 204 4.19 -9.87 -6.20
C GLY A 204 4.42 -8.35 -6.31
N ARG A 205 5.67 -7.89 -6.27
CA ARG A 205 6.16 -6.50 -6.43
C ARG A 205 6.12 -5.62 -5.19
N LEU A 206 5.99 -6.18 -4.00
CA LEU A 206 6.15 -5.40 -2.78
C LEU A 206 7.55 -4.77 -2.71
N MET A 207 7.63 -3.52 -2.32
CA MET A 207 8.89 -2.81 -2.13
C MET A 207 9.49 -3.12 -0.77
N ILE A 208 10.69 -3.74 -0.76
CA ILE A 208 11.44 -4.04 0.47
C ILE A 208 12.74 -3.25 0.47
N ALA A 209 12.90 -2.39 1.45
CA ALA A 209 14.12 -1.63 1.72
C ALA A 209 14.94 -2.27 2.86
N ASP A 210 16.24 -1.97 2.88
CA ASP A 210 17.05 -2.14 4.08
C ASP A 210 16.95 -0.88 4.94
N ALA A 211 16.60 -1.05 6.20
CA ALA A 211 16.49 0.04 7.18
C ALA A 211 17.28 -0.33 8.46
N TYR A 212 17.30 0.61 9.40
CA TYR A 212 17.87 0.39 10.73
C TYR A 212 16.93 0.91 11.80
N ILE A 213 16.80 0.17 12.90
CA ILE A 213 16.16 0.65 14.13
C ILE A 213 17.22 0.64 15.21
N GLY A 214 17.64 1.82 15.66
CA GLY A 214 18.84 1.96 16.45
C GLY A 214 20.04 1.35 15.72
N LYS A 215 20.63 0.24 16.26
CA LYS A 215 21.76 -0.49 15.66
C LYS A 215 21.33 -1.76 14.90
N VAL A 216 20.06 -2.13 14.95
CA VAL A 216 19.54 -3.35 14.34
C VAL A 216 19.21 -3.10 12.89
N ARG A 217 19.82 -3.88 11.97
CA ARG A 217 19.42 -3.89 10.55
C ARG A 217 18.13 -4.66 10.40
N VAL A 218 17.22 -4.11 9.60
CA VAL A 218 15.85 -4.62 9.46
C VAL A 218 15.40 -4.57 8.01
N LYS A 219 14.58 -5.55 7.60
CA LYS A 219 13.85 -5.52 6.32
C LYS A 219 12.57 -4.73 6.49
N ALA A 220 12.44 -3.64 5.76
CA ALA A 220 11.29 -2.76 5.79
C ALA A 220 10.43 -2.97 4.54
N VAL A 221 9.23 -3.52 4.70
CA VAL A 221 8.21 -3.57 3.65
C VAL A 221 7.50 -2.21 3.65
N ILE A 222 7.47 -1.54 2.50
CA ILE A 222 6.86 -0.22 2.36
C ILE A 222 5.38 -0.41 2.03
N ASP A 223 4.49 0.00 2.93
CA ASP A 223 3.08 -0.31 2.86
C ASP A 223 2.20 0.93 3.11
N THR A 224 1.65 1.50 2.04
CA THR A 224 0.74 2.66 2.12
C THR A 224 -0.70 2.28 2.48
N GLY A 225 -1.02 1.00 2.49
CA GLY A 225 -2.30 0.48 2.98
C GLY A 225 -2.33 0.27 4.49
N ALA A 226 -1.15 0.12 5.12
CA ALA A 226 -1.04 -0.02 6.56
C ALA A 226 -1.17 1.33 7.27
N GLU A 227 -2.06 1.43 8.25
CA GLU A 227 -2.19 2.62 9.11
C GLU A 227 -0.99 2.76 10.04
N ARG A 228 -0.57 1.66 10.64
CA ARG A 228 0.48 1.58 11.66
C ARG A 228 1.67 0.76 11.21
N THR A 229 2.82 1.14 11.72
CA THR A 229 4.06 0.36 11.55
C THR A 229 4.01 -0.89 12.41
N LEU A 230 4.24 -2.06 11.79
CA LEU A 230 4.19 -3.37 12.42
C LEU A 230 5.58 -4.01 12.45
N GLY A 231 5.96 -4.59 13.57
CA GLY A 231 7.21 -5.31 13.74
C GLY A 231 6.96 -6.80 14.02
N ASN A 232 7.85 -7.68 13.52
CA ASN A 232 7.80 -9.08 13.87
C ASN A 232 8.49 -9.37 15.22
N LEU A 233 8.29 -10.59 15.74
CA LEU A 233 8.89 -11.01 17.01
C LEU A 233 10.43 -11.08 16.95
N ALA A 234 11.01 -11.42 15.80
CA ALA A 234 12.47 -11.42 15.63
C ALA A 234 13.06 -10.01 15.80
N LEU A 235 12.37 -8.98 15.30
CA LEU A 235 12.77 -7.59 15.51
C LEU A 235 12.64 -7.19 16.98
N ARG A 236 11.51 -7.53 17.63
CA ARG A 236 11.29 -7.26 19.05
C ARG A 236 12.42 -7.83 19.91
N THR A 237 12.77 -9.08 19.66
CA THR A 237 13.87 -9.76 20.36
C THR A 237 15.23 -9.10 20.07
N ALA A 238 15.53 -8.78 18.79
CA ALA A 238 16.79 -8.12 18.41
C ALA A 238 16.97 -6.73 19.06
N LEU A 239 15.87 -6.02 19.28
CA LEU A 239 15.84 -4.74 19.98
C LEU A 239 15.88 -4.88 21.53
N ARG A 240 15.82 -6.12 22.05
CA ARG A 240 15.79 -6.45 23.48
C ARG A 240 14.60 -5.81 24.22
N LEU A 241 13.49 -5.68 23.54
CA LEU A 241 12.26 -5.05 24.09
C LEU A 241 11.45 -6.01 24.99
N ASP A 242 11.83 -7.29 25.08
CA ASP A 242 11.11 -8.29 25.88
C ASP A 242 11.19 -8.00 27.39
N HIS A 243 12.27 -7.38 27.87
CA HIS A 243 12.48 -7.06 29.28
C HIS A 243 12.22 -5.60 29.64
N ALA A 244 12.54 -4.66 28.76
CA ALA A 244 12.37 -3.22 29.00
C ALA A 244 10.90 -2.77 28.85
N ALA A 245 10.15 -3.47 28.03
CA ALA A 245 8.82 -3.05 27.59
C ALA A 245 7.66 -3.47 28.53
N GLN A 246 7.93 -4.10 29.65
CA GLN A 246 6.84 -4.43 30.59
C GLN A 246 6.19 -3.19 31.24
N GLN A 247 6.85 -2.04 31.20
CA GLN A 247 6.37 -0.79 31.80
C GLN A 247 5.76 0.20 30.80
N GLU A 248 6.04 0.07 29.47
CA GLU A 248 5.60 1.03 28.46
C GLU A 248 4.79 0.39 27.32
N ARG A 249 4.41 -0.89 27.43
CA ARG A 249 3.62 -1.54 26.38
C ARG A 249 2.13 -1.23 26.55
N THR A 250 1.47 -0.91 25.46
CA THR A 250 0.02 -0.85 25.38
C THR A 250 -0.49 -2.08 24.63
N GLU A 251 -1.39 -2.83 25.25
CA GLU A 251 -2.07 -3.94 24.59
C GLU A 251 -3.00 -3.40 23.51
N THR A 252 -2.97 -4.01 22.35
CA THR A 252 -3.77 -3.62 21.18
C THR A 252 -4.06 -4.85 20.33
N GLN A 253 -4.82 -4.68 19.26
CA GLN A 253 -5.12 -5.74 18.30
C GLN A 253 -4.77 -5.29 16.90
N VAL A 254 -4.32 -6.22 16.07
CA VAL A 254 -4.11 -6.06 14.63
C VAL A 254 -5.24 -6.75 13.91
N ILE A 255 -5.93 -6.00 13.04
CA ILE A 255 -7.00 -6.50 12.18
C ILE A 255 -6.51 -6.37 10.74
N GLY A 256 -6.51 -7.47 10.00
CA GLY A 256 -6.12 -7.51 8.59
C GLY A 256 -7.32 -7.50 7.65
N ALA A 257 -7.06 -7.84 6.40
CA ALA A 257 -8.07 -8.01 5.37
C ALA A 257 -8.96 -9.23 5.56
N THR A 258 -8.48 -10.20 6.29
CA THR A 258 -9.28 -11.31 6.85
C THR A 258 -9.82 -10.84 8.19
N ALA A 259 -11.01 -11.31 8.58
CA ALA A 259 -11.66 -10.91 9.83
C ALA A 259 -10.95 -11.40 11.10
N ASN A 260 -9.78 -12.03 10.98
CA ASN A 260 -8.99 -12.49 12.10
C ASN A 260 -8.34 -11.31 12.82
N GLU A 261 -8.36 -11.36 14.14
CA GLU A 261 -7.70 -10.41 15.03
C GLU A 261 -6.49 -11.09 15.68
N GLU A 262 -5.38 -10.38 15.80
CA GLU A 262 -4.19 -10.85 16.50
C GLU A 262 -3.84 -9.90 17.64
N ASP A 263 -3.62 -10.46 18.82
CA ASP A 263 -3.17 -9.69 19.97
C ASP A 263 -1.77 -9.13 19.73
N ALA A 264 -1.58 -7.88 20.05
CA ALA A 264 -0.38 -7.15 19.75
C ALA A 264 0.05 -6.24 20.90
N ASN A 265 1.29 -5.79 20.85
CA ASN A 265 1.82 -4.83 21.80
C ASN A 265 2.38 -3.62 21.05
N LEU A 266 1.87 -2.45 21.39
CA LEU A 266 2.39 -1.17 20.92
C LEU A 266 3.53 -0.76 21.84
N ILE A 267 4.73 -0.56 21.27
CA ILE A 267 5.95 -0.29 22.02
C ILE A 267 6.70 0.88 21.37
N PRO A 268 7.12 1.91 22.14
CA PRO A 268 7.98 2.97 21.64
C PRO A 268 9.27 2.40 21.02
N SER A 269 9.57 2.80 19.80
CA SER A 269 10.72 2.31 19.06
C SER A 269 11.89 3.29 19.14
N PRO A 270 13.15 2.81 19.14
CA PRO A 270 14.29 3.64 18.80
C PRO A 270 14.13 4.26 17.42
N MET A 271 14.93 5.30 17.14
CA MET A 271 14.94 5.97 15.84
C MET A 271 15.03 4.96 14.67
N ILE A 272 14.13 5.13 13.70
CA ILE A 272 14.13 4.37 12.44
C ILE A 272 14.91 5.17 11.41
N ARG A 273 15.89 4.54 10.77
CA ARG A 273 16.65 5.13 9.68
C ARG A 273 16.37 4.39 8.39
N LEU A 274 15.81 5.10 7.42
CA LEU A 274 15.51 4.62 6.07
C LEU A 274 16.33 5.43 5.04
N GLY A 275 17.41 4.86 4.54
CA GLY A 275 18.38 5.59 3.75
C GLY A 275 19.02 6.73 4.55
N GLN A 276 18.81 7.97 4.10
CA GLN A 276 19.25 9.20 4.77
C GLN A 276 18.18 9.84 5.66
N THR A 277 16.98 9.28 5.67
CA THR A 277 15.86 9.79 6.48
C THR A 277 15.89 9.16 7.86
N GLU A 278 15.83 10.00 8.89
CA GLU A 278 15.75 9.60 10.30
C GLU A 278 14.36 9.95 10.84
N ILE A 279 13.69 8.96 11.43
CA ILE A 279 12.33 9.07 11.92
C ILE A 279 12.34 8.71 13.40
N THR A 280 11.85 9.60 14.24
CA THR A 280 11.83 9.47 15.71
C THR A 280 10.39 9.49 16.22
N ARG A 281 10.19 9.00 17.43
CA ARG A 281 8.88 8.97 18.11
C ARG A 281 7.86 8.12 17.36
N VAL A 282 8.30 6.94 16.93
CA VAL A 282 7.44 5.94 16.29
C VAL A 282 7.14 4.85 17.32
N ASP A 283 5.87 4.56 17.47
CA ASP A 283 5.43 3.37 18.20
C ASP A 283 5.24 2.24 17.20
N VAL A 284 5.89 1.11 17.45
CA VAL A 284 5.80 -0.07 16.59
C VAL A 284 4.87 -1.08 17.25
N THR A 285 3.92 -1.59 16.50
CA THR A 285 3.01 -2.66 16.92
C THR A 285 3.66 -4.02 16.65
N PHE A 286 3.97 -4.78 17.70
CA PHE A 286 4.59 -6.10 17.60
C PHE A 286 3.58 -7.21 17.82
N ALA A 287 3.54 -8.14 16.86
CA ALA A 287 2.72 -9.35 16.94
C ALA A 287 3.32 -10.49 16.11
N ASP A 288 2.81 -11.72 16.32
CA ASP A 288 3.16 -12.89 15.51
C ASP A 288 2.28 -12.93 14.24
N LEU A 289 2.59 -12.06 13.30
CA LEU A 289 1.76 -11.82 12.12
C LEU A 289 2.05 -12.81 11.00
N ASN A 290 0.99 -13.41 10.46
CA ASN A 290 1.05 -14.39 9.37
C ASN A 290 1.80 -13.87 8.14
N VAL A 291 1.69 -12.59 7.84
CA VAL A 291 2.30 -11.94 6.68
C VAL A 291 3.83 -12.08 6.66
N PHE A 292 4.50 -12.03 7.82
CA PHE A 292 5.96 -12.20 7.88
C PHE A 292 6.39 -13.62 7.52
N ARG A 293 5.57 -14.65 7.83
CA ARG A 293 5.82 -16.04 7.41
C ARG A 293 5.65 -16.19 5.90
N ILE A 294 4.60 -15.60 5.33
CA ILE A 294 4.36 -15.62 3.88
C ILE A 294 5.53 -14.99 3.11
N TRP A 295 6.14 -13.96 3.68
CA TRP A 295 7.27 -13.25 3.08
C TRP A 295 8.65 -13.83 3.44
N ASP A 296 8.70 -14.96 4.14
CA ASP A 296 9.96 -15.56 4.63
C ASP A 296 10.83 -14.53 5.40
N LEU A 297 10.16 -13.71 6.22
CA LEU A 297 10.74 -12.65 7.03
C LEU A 297 10.56 -12.87 8.54
N ASP A 298 9.89 -13.95 8.97
CA ASP A 298 9.55 -14.22 10.37
C ASP A 298 10.81 -14.53 11.23
N GLN A 299 11.87 -15.11 10.63
CA GLN A 299 13.10 -15.47 11.32
C GLN A 299 14.18 -14.38 11.33
N GLN A 300 13.95 -13.24 10.71
CA GLN A 300 14.88 -12.11 10.68
C GLN A 300 14.17 -10.82 11.09
N PRO A 301 14.90 -9.83 11.67
CA PRO A 301 14.29 -8.54 12.00
C PRO A 301 13.62 -7.91 10.79
N ALA A 302 12.30 -7.72 10.86
CA ALA A 302 11.50 -7.17 9.79
C ALA A 302 10.38 -6.30 10.33
N LEU A 303 9.98 -5.31 9.52
CA LEU A 303 8.82 -4.45 9.80
C LEU A 303 8.05 -4.13 8.53
N VAL A 304 6.79 -3.81 8.69
CA VAL A 304 5.94 -3.12 7.71
C VAL A 304 5.93 -1.65 8.10
N LEU A 305 6.43 -0.77 7.24
CA LEU A 305 6.35 0.69 7.44
C LEU A 305 4.99 1.18 6.96
N GLY A 306 4.17 1.63 7.90
CA GLY A 306 2.84 2.16 7.66
C GLY A 306 2.81 3.68 7.45
N MET A 307 1.60 4.19 7.27
CA MET A 307 1.35 5.62 7.02
C MET A 307 1.67 6.52 8.21
N ASP A 308 1.69 5.98 9.43
CA ASP A 308 2.19 6.67 10.63
C ASP A 308 3.65 7.14 10.48
N VAL A 309 4.44 6.44 9.67
CA VAL A 309 5.82 6.79 9.31
C VAL A 309 5.87 7.46 7.93
N LEU A 310 5.30 6.83 6.90
CA LEU A 310 5.39 7.30 5.51
C LEU A 310 4.73 8.67 5.32
N GLY A 311 3.58 8.88 5.97
CA GLY A 311 2.81 10.13 5.91
C GLY A 311 3.46 11.35 6.58
N THR A 312 4.57 11.17 7.31
CA THR A 312 5.34 12.29 7.89
C THR A 312 6.18 13.04 6.85
N SER A 313 6.35 12.48 5.66
CA SER A 313 7.08 13.07 4.54
C SER A 313 6.26 14.14 3.83
N LYS A 314 6.91 15.14 3.21
CA LYS A 314 6.23 16.12 2.35
C LYS A 314 5.78 15.52 1.02
N ALA A 315 6.59 14.61 0.49
CA ALA A 315 6.27 13.91 -0.75
C ALA A 315 7.04 12.59 -0.85
N MET A 316 6.50 11.63 -1.60
CA MET A 316 7.13 10.34 -1.87
C MET A 316 6.96 9.96 -3.35
N ILE A 317 7.94 9.22 -3.87
CA ILE A 317 7.86 8.61 -5.20
C ILE A 317 8.21 7.14 -5.08
N PHE A 318 7.27 6.28 -5.48
CA PHE A 318 7.46 4.84 -5.60
C PHE A 318 7.75 4.54 -7.08
N ASP A 319 9.02 4.30 -7.41
CA ASP A 319 9.45 4.01 -8.79
C ASP A 319 9.67 2.50 -8.95
N TYR A 320 8.69 1.83 -9.49
CA TYR A 320 8.72 0.37 -9.68
C TYR A 320 9.70 -0.05 -10.77
N LYS A 321 9.87 0.77 -11.80
CA LYS A 321 10.80 0.48 -12.89
C LYS A 321 12.24 0.58 -12.44
N ARG A 322 12.58 1.62 -11.68
CA ARG A 322 13.94 1.84 -11.15
C ARG A 322 14.21 1.09 -9.87
N LYS A 323 13.17 0.54 -9.22
CA LYS A 323 13.23 -0.13 -7.92
C LYS A 323 13.83 0.78 -6.86
N GLU A 324 13.23 1.95 -6.72
CA GLU A 324 13.65 2.94 -5.75
C GLU A 324 12.43 3.65 -5.13
N LEU A 325 12.62 4.03 -3.88
CA LEU A 325 11.73 4.92 -3.15
C LEU A 325 12.47 6.24 -2.98
N LEU A 326 11.83 7.33 -3.37
CA LEU A 326 12.36 8.67 -3.16
C LEU A 326 11.50 9.37 -2.11
N ILE A 327 12.15 9.94 -1.10
CA ILE A 327 11.50 10.58 0.04
C ILE A 327 11.92 12.05 0.06
N ARG A 328 10.96 12.94 0.22
CA ARG A 328 11.17 14.36 0.49
C ARG A 328 10.67 14.64 1.90
N PRO A 329 11.56 14.89 2.88
CA PRO A 329 11.21 15.14 4.27
C PRO A 329 10.40 16.41 4.48
#